data_350db7ebe0da121267822b203e0c9498
#
_entry.id   350db7ebe0da121267822b203e0c9498
#
_cell.length_a   1.000
_cell.length_b   1.000
_cell.length_c   1.000
_cell.angle_alpha   90.00
_cell.angle_beta   90.00
_cell.angle_gamma   90.00
#
_symmetry.space_group_name_H-M   'P 1'
#
loop_
_entity.id
_entity.type
_entity.pdbx_description
1 polymer ?
#
loop_
_entity_poly.entity_id
_entity_poly.type
_entity_poly.pdbx_seq_one_letter_code
_entity_poly.pdbx_strand_id
1 'polypeptide(L)'
;MISPIRTQQMLLDLVNQVGILPFFKNRIPGWSLEEHIDPSVWFTSQEGPWEWKGRMAADKSCVYSKVVRNGNAWVSLDLFPDLANYRRDGYDYEGLCEDGLIPYRDRLLMDYLLAHGPLLSKAARTGSGISKGYDTSLTRLEMQTLIINQNFVYSLDKNGRPYGWGNALLTTPELWFGEPFLEQTDGRTPAESLDLICSRLTEAMPEISADQFRQMLR
;
A
#
# COMPACT_ATOMS: atom_id res chain seq x y z
N MET A 1 21.17 -10.72 -11.17
CA MET A 1 20.48 -9.65 -11.91
C MET A 1 19.03 -10.04 -12.08
N ILE A 2 18.08 -9.21 -11.65
CA ILE A 2 16.64 -9.47 -11.85
C ILE A 2 16.35 -9.31 -13.35
N SER A 3 15.66 -10.29 -13.95
CA SER A 3 15.21 -10.18 -15.34
C SER A 3 14.21 -9.04 -15.49
N PRO A 4 14.18 -8.28 -16.60
CA PRO A 4 13.22 -7.20 -16.80
C PRO A 4 11.78 -7.69 -16.64
N ILE A 5 11.00 -7.00 -15.81
CA ILE A 5 9.61 -7.32 -15.51
C ILE A 5 8.73 -6.98 -16.71
N ARG A 6 8.01 -7.96 -17.25
CA ARG A 6 7.15 -7.82 -18.43
C ARG A 6 5.70 -8.25 -18.19
N THR A 7 5.42 -8.91 -17.08
CA THR A 7 4.09 -9.46 -16.78
C THR A 7 3.70 -9.19 -15.32
N GLN A 8 2.40 -9.17 -15.06
CA GLN A 8 1.86 -9.07 -13.72
C GLN A 8 2.39 -10.17 -12.80
N GLN A 9 2.52 -11.40 -13.31
CA GLN A 9 3.03 -12.52 -12.51
C GLN A 9 4.49 -12.31 -12.10
N MET A 10 5.37 -11.85 -13.01
CA MET A 10 6.76 -11.53 -12.67
C MET A 10 6.84 -10.44 -11.60
N LEU A 11 5.94 -9.44 -11.66
CA LEU A 11 5.85 -8.41 -10.63
C LEU A 11 5.42 -9.01 -9.29
N LEU A 12 4.40 -9.87 -9.28
CA LEU A 12 3.92 -10.53 -8.06
C LEU A 12 5.01 -11.42 -7.45
N ASP A 13 5.74 -12.17 -8.27
CA ASP A 13 6.84 -13.01 -7.82
C ASP A 13 7.94 -12.17 -7.16
N LEU A 14 8.28 -11.01 -7.74
CA LEU A 14 9.23 -10.08 -7.15
C LEU A 14 8.71 -9.48 -5.83
N VAL A 15 7.45 -9.08 -5.78
CA VAL A 15 6.82 -8.58 -4.52
C VAL A 15 6.88 -9.62 -3.43
N ASN A 16 6.56 -10.88 -3.73
CA ASN A 16 6.61 -11.97 -2.76
C ASN A 16 8.05 -12.31 -2.32
N GLN A 17 9.01 -12.16 -3.21
CA GLN A 17 10.42 -12.36 -2.90
C GLN A 17 10.97 -11.26 -1.98
N VAL A 18 10.70 -9.99 -2.30
CA VAL A 18 11.27 -8.82 -1.60
C VAL A 18 10.45 -8.48 -0.34
N GLY A 19 9.13 -8.68 -0.39
CA GLY A 19 8.18 -8.34 0.67
C GLY A 19 7.58 -6.94 0.52
N ILE A 20 8.37 -5.90 0.32
CA ILE A 20 7.91 -4.53 0.05
C ILE A 20 8.65 -4.01 -1.19
N LEU A 21 7.90 -3.61 -2.22
CA LEU A 21 8.47 -3.08 -3.47
C LEU A 21 7.88 -1.69 -3.79
N PRO A 22 8.63 -0.60 -3.62
CA PRO A 22 8.22 0.73 -4.06
C PRO A 22 7.95 0.79 -5.56
N PHE A 23 6.97 1.60 -5.96
CA PHE A 23 6.66 1.80 -7.38
C PHE A 23 7.79 2.53 -8.11
N PHE A 24 8.22 3.66 -7.55
CA PHE A 24 9.20 4.55 -8.15
C PHE A 24 10.56 4.46 -7.47
N LYS A 25 11.59 4.87 -8.22
CA LYS A 25 12.95 5.04 -7.71
C LYS A 25 12.97 5.85 -6.43
N ASN A 26 13.84 5.44 -5.53
CA ASN A 26 14.01 6.05 -4.23
C ASN A 26 15.52 6.12 -3.86
N ARG A 27 15.82 6.37 -2.58
CA ARG A 27 17.21 6.51 -2.13
C ARG A 27 17.99 5.19 -2.06
N ILE A 28 17.28 4.05 -2.14
CA ILE A 28 17.89 2.72 -2.15
C ILE A 28 17.91 2.22 -3.60
N PRO A 29 19.08 2.14 -4.25
CA PRO A 29 19.20 1.66 -5.63
C PRO A 29 18.72 0.21 -5.74
N GLY A 30 17.99 -0.10 -6.83
CA GLY A 30 17.46 -1.44 -7.08
C GLY A 30 16.20 -1.79 -6.27
N TRP A 31 15.74 -0.95 -5.34
CA TRP A 31 14.54 -1.18 -4.54
C TRP A 31 13.33 -0.42 -5.08
N SER A 32 13.01 -0.66 -6.34
CA SER A 32 11.77 -0.13 -6.95
C SER A 32 11.41 -0.91 -8.21
N LEU A 33 10.11 -0.96 -8.52
CA LEU A 33 9.68 -1.54 -9.81
C LEU A 33 10.26 -0.78 -11.01
N GLU A 34 10.30 0.55 -10.94
CA GLU A 34 10.80 1.40 -12.04
C GLU A 34 12.21 1.03 -12.51
N GLU A 35 13.04 0.45 -11.64
CA GLU A 35 14.40 0.01 -11.98
C GLU A 35 14.45 -1.37 -12.63
N HIS A 36 13.37 -2.14 -12.54
CA HIS A 36 13.31 -3.52 -13.03
C HIS A 36 12.29 -3.73 -14.16
N ILE A 37 11.41 -2.76 -14.41
CA ILE A 37 10.37 -2.88 -15.43
C ILE A 37 10.96 -2.81 -16.83
N ASP A 38 10.48 -3.65 -17.74
CA ASP A 38 10.82 -3.57 -19.15
C ASP A 38 10.17 -2.30 -19.76
N PRO A 39 10.95 -1.45 -20.46
CA PRO A 39 10.41 -0.24 -21.09
C PRO A 39 9.23 -0.50 -22.04
N SER A 40 9.12 -1.70 -22.63
CA SER A 40 8.05 -2.06 -23.55
C SER A 40 6.66 -2.11 -22.90
N VAL A 41 6.57 -2.17 -21.55
CA VAL A 41 5.31 -2.21 -20.79
C VAL A 41 5.15 -1.04 -19.82
N TRP A 42 6.06 -0.04 -19.85
CA TRP A 42 6.04 1.06 -18.88
C TRP A 42 4.98 2.13 -19.18
N PHE A 43 5.05 2.75 -20.35
CA PHE A 43 4.09 3.76 -20.81
C PHE A 43 3.71 3.47 -22.26
N THR A 44 3.03 2.37 -22.49
CA THR A 44 2.69 1.89 -23.83
C THR A 44 1.18 1.65 -23.95
N SER A 45 0.72 1.27 -25.15
CA SER A 45 -0.66 0.82 -25.36
C SER A 45 -0.91 -0.60 -24.83
N GLN A 46 0.12 -1.29 -24.37
CA GLN A 46 0.00 -2.60 -23.73
C GLN A 46 -0.28 -2.42 -22.24
N GLU A 47 -0.92 -3.41 -21.64
CA GLU A 47 -1.13 -3.43 -20.19
C GLU A 47 0.22 -3.50 -19.46
N GLY A 48 0.33 -2.68 -18.43
CA GLY A 48 1.54 -2.55 -17.64
C GLY A 48 1.27 -2.33 -16.15
N PRO A 49 2.25 -1.85 -15.40
CA PRO A 49 2.14 -1.70 -13.95
C PRO A 49 1.00 -0.77 -13.51
N TRP A 50 0.57 0.12 -14.39
CA TRP A 50 -0.53 1.04 -14.13
C TRP A 50 -1.88 0.34 -14.01
N GLU A 51 -2.09 -0.73 -14.78
CA GLU A 51 -3.27 -1.60 -14.72
C GLU A 51 -3.07 -2.70 -13.68
N TRP A 52 -1.86 -3.30 -13.64
CA TRP A 52 -1.58 -4.44 -12.76
C TRP A 52 -1.77 -4.11 -11.28
N LYS A 53 -1.41 -2.87 -10.84
CA LYS A 53 -1.58 -2.45 -9.44
C LYS A 53 -3.01 -2.62 -8.94
N GLY A 54 -3.99 -2.27 -9.79
CA GLY A 54 -5.41 -2.39 -9.43
C GLY A 54 -5.87 -3.83 -9.42
N ARG A 55 -5.46 -4.64 -10.41
CA ARG A 55 -5.83 -6.06 -10.47
C ARG A 55 -5.25 -6.83 -9.30
N MET A 56 -3.95 -6.69 -9.04
CA MET A 56 -3.28 -7.39 -7.94
C MET A 56 -3.90 -7.05 -6.58
N ALA A 57 -4.33 -5.81 -6.37
CA ALA A 57 -5.05 -5.41 -5.17
C ALA A 57 -6.46 -6.01 -5.12
N ALA A 58 -7.21 -5.98 -6.25
CA ALA A 58 -8.56 -6.53 -6.35
C ALA A 58 -8.59 -8.06 -6.21
N ASP A 59 -7.58 -8.75 -6.74
CA ASP A 59 -7.43 -10.21 -6.65
C ASP A 59 -6.88 -10.66 -5.29
N LYS A 60 -6.64 -9.72 -4.35
CA LYS A 60 -6.02 -10.02 -3.05
C LYS A 60 -4.66 -10.72 -3.17
N SER A 61 -3.91 -10.46 -4.23
CA SER A 61 -2.59 -11.08 -4.43
C SER A 61 -1.51 -10.39 -3.62
N CYS A 62 -1.70 -9.12 -3.30
CA CYS A 62 -0.83 -8.28 -2.47
C CYS A 62 -1.59 -7.05 -2.01
N VAL A 63 -1.01 -6.27 -1.10
CA VAL A 63 -1.52 -4.94 -0.75
C VAL A 63 -0.81 -3.88 -1.61
N TYR A 64 -1.55 -2.88 -2.09
CA TYR A 64 -0.99 -1.71 -2.76
C TYR A 64 -1.46 -0.43 -2.06
N SER A 65 -0.53 0.33 -1.51
CA SER A 65 -0.84 1.58 -0.78
C SER A 65 0.40 2.47 -0.68
N LYS A 66 0.22 3.69 -0.13
CA LYS A 66 1.36 4.56 0.21
C LYS A 66 1.94 4.13 1.55
N VAL A 67 3.01 3.38 1.52
CA VAL A 67 3.63 2.83 2.75
C VAL A 67 5.12 3.10 2.87
N VAL A 68 5.76 3.65 1.83
CA VAL A 68 7.18 4.01 1.84
C VAL A 68 7.35 5.50 1.55
N ARG A 69 7.67 6.31 2.57
CA ARG A 69 7.88 7.77 2.47
C ARG A 69 6.83 8.51 1.66
N ASN A 70 5.56 8.26 1.96
CA ASN A 70 4.39 8.77 1.23
C ASN A 70 4.29 8.29 -0.24
N GLY A 71 5.14 7.36 -0.64
CA GLY A 71 5.13 6.73 -1.97
C GLY A 71 4.37 5.42 -2.00
N ASN A 72 3.80 5.12 -3.15
CA ASN A 72 3.12 3.86 -3.38
C ASN A 72 4.10 2.69 -3.43
N ALA A 73 3.71 1.58 -2.83
CA ALA A 73 4.43 0.32 -2.88
C ALA A 73 3.46 -0.86 -2.89
N TRP A 74 3.93 -1.99 -3.40
CA TRP A 74 3.31 -3.30 -3.16
C TRP A 74 3.90 -3.90 -1.90
N VAL A 75 3.05 -4.57 -1.14
CA VAL A 75 3.44 -5.32 0.06
C VAL A 75 2.88 -6.72 -0.08
N SER A 76 3.72 -7.73 0.12
CA SER A 76 3.30 -9.13 0.13
C SER A 76 2.35 -9.40 1.30
N LEU A 77 1.45 -10.38 1.14
CA LEU A 77 0.44 -10.66 2.16
C LEU A 77 1.05 -11.22 3.45
N ASP A 78 2.12 -11.97 3.36
CA ASP A 78 2.84 -12.54 4.51
C ASP A 78 3.54 -11.48 5.37
N LEU A 79 3.88 -10.32 4.77
CA LEU A 79 4.61 -9.24 5.47
C LEU A 79 3.70 -8.09 5.91
N PHE A 80 2.51 -7.97 5.32
CA PHE A 80 1.62 -6.83 5.60
C PHE A 80 1.13 -6.78 7.05
N PRO A 81 0.80 -7.90 7.74
CA PRO A 81 0.44 -7.86 9.16
C PRO A 81 1.54 -7.23 10.04
N ASP A 82 2.80 -7.59 9.80
CA ASP A 82 3.93 -7.00 10.53
C ASP A 82 4.12 -5.52 10.21
N LEU A 83 3.92 -5.12 8.94
CA LEU A 83 3.95 -3.71 8.58
C LEU A 83 2.82 -2.92 9.30
N ALA A 84 1.63 -3.48 9.39
CA ALA A 84 0.51 -2.88 10.10
C ALA A 84 0.79 -2.77 11.60
N ASN A 85 1.28 -3.84 12.23
CA ASN A 85 1.67 -3.85 13.63
C ASN A 85 2.71 -2.75 13.94
N TYR A 86 3.76 -2.66 13.13
CA TYR A 86 4.78 -1.62 13.27
C TYR A 86 4.22 -0.21 13.08
N ARG A 87 3.40 0.01 12.05
CA ARG A 87 2.89 1.34 11.67
C ARG A 87 1.84 1.88 12.63
N ARG A 88 1.10 0.99 13.26
CA ARG A 88 0.05 1.31 14.23
C ARG A 88 0.55 1.27 15.67
N ASP A 89 1.82 0.96 15.88
CA ASP A 89 2.41 0.78 17.21
C ASP A 89 1.65 -0.25 18.06
N GLY A 90 1.18 -1.32 17.42
CA GLY A 90 0.41 -2.39 18.05
C GLY A 90 -1.08 -2.10 18.25
N TYR A 91 -1.56 -0.91 17.88
CA TYR A 91 -2.97 -0.53 18.02
C TYR A 91 -3.84 -1.01 16.85
N ASP A 92 -5.10 -1.27 17.15
CA ASP A 92 -6.17 -1.22 16.17
C ASP A 92 -6.72 0.22 16.03
N TYR A 93 -7.72 0.42 15.18
CA TYR A 93 -8.31 1.75 14.98
C TYR A 93 -9.06 2.25 16.22
N GLU A 94 -9.73 1.38 16.94
CA GLU A 94 -10.49 1.73 18.14
C GLU A 94 -9.55 2.21 19.25
N GLY A 95 -8.50 1.46 19.53
CA GLY A 95 -7.48 1.85 20.51
C GLY A 95 -6.79 3.17 20.18
N LEU A 96 -6.49 3.42 18.87
CA LEU A 96 -5.98 4.72 18.44
C LEU A 96 -6.95 5.87 18.73
N CYS A 97 -8.26 5.62 18.62
CA CYS A 97 -9.30 6.62 18.94
C CYS A 97 -9.44 6.84 20.45
N GLU A 98 -9.45 5.76 21.24
CA GLU A 98 -9.59 5.80 22.70
C GLU A 98 -8.44 6.55 23.37
N ASP A 99 -7.22 6.30 22.90
CA ASP A 99 -6.01 6.96 23.43
C ASP A 99 -5.74 8.34 22.80
N GLY A 100 -6.63 8.81 21.88
CA GLY A 100 -6.51 10.12 21.25
C GLY A 100 -5.30 10.27 20.32
N LEU A 101 -4.77 9.17 19.80
CA LEU A 101 -3.57 9.12 18.97
C LEU A 101 -3.85 9.43 17.50
N ILE A 102 -5.12 9.44 17.08
CA ILE A 102 -5.52 9.74 15.70
C ILE A 102 -6.01 11.19 15.56
N PRO A 103 -5.49 11.96 14.58
CA PRO A 103 -5.95 13.33 14.36
C PRO A 103 -7.44 13.38 13.97
N TYR A 104 -8.15 14.41 14.42
CA TYR A 104 -9.59 14.57 14.18
C TYR A 104 -10.00 14.43 12.70
N ARG A 105 -9.23 15.00 11.76
CA ARG A 105 -9.52 14.87 10.32
C ARG A 105 -9.37 13.45 9.79
N ASP A 106 -8.38 12.73 10.30
CA ASP A 106 -8.13 11.35 9.93
C ASP A 106 -9.27 10.47 10.43
N ARG A 107 -9.75 10.74 11.64
CA ARG A 107 -10.94 10.09 12.21
C ARG A 107 -12.19 10.35 11.36
N LEU A 108 -12.44 11.59 10.92
CA LEU A 108 -13.57 11.88 10.03
C LEU A 108 -13.54 11.03 8.75
N LEU A 109 -12.38 10.82 8.14
CA LEU A 109 -12.25 10.00 6.94
C LEU A 109 -12.45 8.52 7.24
N MET A 110 -11.87 8.02 8.33
CA MET A 110 -12.02 6.62 8.74
C MET A 110 -13.47 6.29 9.12
N ASP A 111 -14.09 7.10 9.98
CA ASP A 111 -15.48 6.90 10.40
C ASP A 111 -16.44 6.89 9.20
N TYR A 112 -16.19 7.79 8.23
CA TYR A 112 -16.97 7.83 6.99
C TYR A 112 -16.76 6.57 6.14
N LEU A 113 -15.52 6.11 5.99
CA LEU A 113 -15.20 4.89 5.25
C LEU A 113 -15.79 3.64 5.90
N LEU A 114 -15.69 3.51 7.23
CA LEU A 114 -16.24 2.38 7.98
C LEU A 114 -17.78 2.33 7.91
N ALA A 115 -18.43 3.50 7.93
CA ALA A 115 -19.90 3.58 7.87
C ALA A 115 -20.46 3.24 6.46
N HIS A 116 -19.70 3.45 5.37
CA HIS A 116 -20.20 3.34 4.01
C HIS A 116 -19.57 2.20 3.20
N GLY A 117 -18.55 1.52 3.75
CA GLY A 117 -17.81 0.47 3.07
C GLY A 117 -16.80 1.02 2.06
N PRO A 118 -16.32 0.20 1.12
CA PRO A 118 -15.35 0.64 0.11
C PRO A 118 -15.84 1.81 -0.72
N LEU A 119 -15.06 2.89 -0.80
CA LEU A 119 -15.44 4.15 -1.44
C LEU A 119 -14.40 4.60 -2.45
N LEU A 120 -14.83 5.12 -3.59
CA LEU A 120 -13.94 5.88 -4.45
C LEU A 120 -13.37 7.09 -3.70
N SER A 121 -12.07 7.35 -3.84
CA SER A 121 -11.39 8.46 -3.16
C SER A 121 -12.09 9.82 -3.37
N LYS A 122 -12.69 10.05 -4.57
CA LYS A 122 -13.50 11.24 -4.82
C LYS A 122 -14.77 11.29 -3.95
N ALA A 123 -15.45 10.16 -3.77
CA ALA A 123 -16.65 10.07 -2.93
C ALA A 123 -16.28 10.25 -1.45
N ALA A 124 -15.21 9.61 -1.00
CA ALA A 124 -14.68 9.77 0.35
C ALA A 124 -14.28 11.22 0.65
N ARG A 125 -13.66 11.93 -0.30
CA ARG A 125 -13.32 13.36 -0.20
C ARG A 125 -14.57 14.21 0.02
N THR A 126 -15.61 13.98 -0.76
CA THR A 126 -16.83 14.79 -0.68
C THR A 126 -17.64 14.47 0.58
N GLY A 127 -17.74 13.17 0.94
CA GLY A 127 -18.62 12.71 2.01
C GLY A 127 -18.03 12.85 3.40
N SER A 128 -16.69 12.77 3.57
CA SER A 128 -16.05 12.88 4.89
C SER A 128 -16.13 14.25 5.55
N GLY A 129 -16.61 15.29 4.84
CA GLY A 129 -16.71 16.66 5.38
C GLY A 129 -15.38 17.38 5.54
N ILE A 130 -14.27 16.81 5.05
CA ILE A 130 -12.95 17.43 5.15
C ILE A 130 -12.78 18.49 4.06
N SER A 131 -12.90 19.75 4.42
CA SER A 131 -12.81 20.90 3.49
C SER A 131 -11.37 21.15 3.01
N LYS A 132 -10.36 20.94 3.87
CA LYS A 132 -8.93 21.15 3.56
C LYS A 132 -8.07 20.04 4.17
N GLY A 133 -7.03 19.62 3.44
CA GLY A 133 -6.06 18.63 3.93
C GLY A 133 -6.50 17.17 3.78
N TYR A 134 -7.51 16.88 2.95
CA TYR A 134 -7.95 15.50 2.66
C TYR A 134 -6.80 14.61 2.20
N ASP A 135 -5.99 15.05 1.23
CA ASP A 135 -4.88 14.25 0.70
C ASP A 135 -3.81 13.97 1.76
N THR A 136 -3.61 14.91 2.69
CA THR A 136 -2.70 14.73 3.83
C THR A 136 -3.25 13.67 4.79
N SER A 137 -4.53 13.74 5.13
CA SER A 137 -5.20 12.75 5.98
C SER A 137 -5.19 11.37 5.32
N LEU A 138 -5.59 11.27 4.05
CA LEU A 138 -5.55 10.00 3.31
C LEU A 138 -4.14 9.41 3.29
N THR A 139 -3.13 10.21 2.92
CA THR A 139 -1.74 9.73 2.89
C THR A 139 -1.26 9.25 4.26
N ARG A 140 -1.63 9.92 5.35
CA ARG A 140 -1.27 9.50 6.71
C ARG A 140 -1.93 8.17 7.06
N LEU A 141 -3.21 8.01 6.78
CA LEU A 141 -3.95 6.77 7.02
C LEU A 141 -3.43 5.61 6.17
N GLU A 142 -3.03 5.87 4.92
CA GLU A 142 -2.35 4.88 4.08
C GLU A 142 -0.97 4.52 4.68
N MET A 143 -0.18 5.50 5.12
CA MET A 143 1.12 5.27 5.77
C MET A 143 0.99 4.49 7.09
N GLN A 144 -0.10 4.69 7.82
CA GLN A 144 -0.45 3.94 9.03
C GLN A 144 -1.11 2.59 8.70
N THR A 145 -1.26 2.23 7.42
CA THR A 145 -1.92 0.99 6.98
C THR A 145 -3.40 0.85 7.40
N LEU A 146 -4.02 1.93 7.85
CA LEU A 146 -5.45 1.96 8.20
C LEU A 146 -6.35 2.01 6.96
N ILE A 147 -5.85 2.59 5.86
CA ILE A 147 -6.51 2.59 4.55
C ILE A 147 -5.58 1.95 3.52
N ILE A 148 -6.15 1.12 2.66
CA ILE A 148 -5.48 0.51 1.50
C ILE A 148 -6.28 0.74 0.24
N ASN A 149 -5.65 0.53 -0.92
CA ASN A 149 -6.32 0.57 -2.21
C ASN A 149 -6.83 -0.83 -2.57
N GLN A 150 -8.15 -1.00 -2.63
CA GLN A 150 -8.78 -2.24 -3.07
C GLN A 150 -8.69 -2.41 -4.60
N ASN A 151 -8.81 -1.31 -5.35
CA ASN A 151 -8.80 -1.32 -6.80
C ASN A 151 -8.62 0.13 -7.33
N PHE A 152 -8.56 0.28 -8.65
CA PHE A 152 -8.61 1.56 -9.35
C PHE A 152 -9.70 1.54 -10.42
N VAL A 153 -10.63 2.50 -10.37
CA VAL A 153 -11.71 2.66 -11.33
C VAL A 153 -11.36 3.77 -12.30
N TYR A 154 -11.30 3.44 -13.58
CA TYR A 154 -10.97 4.37 -14.66
C TYR A 154 -12.23 4.98 -15.24
N SER A 155 -12.15 6.26 -15.65
CA SER A 155 -13.17 6.87 -16.50
C SER A 155 -13.16 6.23 -17.88
N LEU A 156 -14.32 6.14 -18.52
CA LEU A 156 -14.42 5.63 -19.86
C LEU A 156 -14.61 6.78 -20.87
N ASP A 157 -13.95 6.69 -22.02
CA ASP A 157 -14.17 7.60 -23.15
C ASP A 157 -15.51 7.27 -23.85
N LYS A 158 -15.85 8.06 -24.90
CA LYS A 158 -17.06 7.84 -25.72
C LYS A 158 -17.14 6.46 -26.42
N ASN A 159 -16.01 5.76 -26.51
CA ASN A 159 -15.91 4.42 -27.11
C ASN A 159 -15.85 3.32 -26.04
N GLY A 160 -16.02 3.63 -24.76
CA GLY A 160 -15.93 2.69 -23.65
C GLY A 160 -14.50 2.31 -23.26
N ARG A 161 -13.48 3.06 -23.69
CA ARG A 161 -12.08 2.77 -23.37
C ARG A 161 -11.67 3.49 -22.10
N PRO A 162 -10.97 2.80 -21.16
CA PRO A 162 -10.41 3.43 -19.98
C PRO A 162 -9.44 4.56 -20.36
N TYR A 163 -9.54 5.68 -19.65
CA TYR A 163 -8.62 6.79 -19.83
C TYR A 163 -8.33 7.52 -18.52
N GLY A 164 -7.23 8.26 -18.51
CA GLY A 164 -6.79 9.07 -17.37
C GLY A 164 -6.23 8.24 -16.22
N TRP A 165 -6.08 8.88 -15.08
CA TRP A 165 -5.62 8.23 -13.85
C TRP A 165 -6.81 7.54 -13.18
N GLY A 166 -6.66 6.27 -12.85
CA GLY A 166 -7.68 5.53 -12.11
C GLY A 166 -7.97 6.19 -10.76
N ASN A 167 -9.26 6.26 -10.41
CA ASN A 167 -9.71 6.71 -9.11
C ASN A 167 -9.62 5.55 -8.12
N ALA A 168 -8.82 5.69 -7.06
CA ALA A 168 -8.63 4.66 -6.08
C ALA A 168 -9.95 4.29 -5.37
N LEU A 169 -10.24 3.01 -5.28
CA LEU A 169 -11.28 2.44 -4.43
C LEU A 169 -10.64 2.12 -3.09
N LEU A 170 -10.98 2.90 -2.07
CA LEU A 170 -10.40 2.82 -0.74
C LEU A 170 -11.17 1.83 0.12
N THR A 171 -10.45 1.08 0.96
CA THR A 171 -11.01 0.19 1.98
C THR A 171 -10.06 0.11 3.18
N THR A 172 -10.47 -0.55 4.26
CA THR A 172 -9.55 -0.94 5.33
C THR A 172 -9.06 -2.37 5.11
N PRO A 173 -7.88 -2.74 5.62
CA PRO A 173 -7.41 -4.12 5.56
C PRO A 173 -8.39 -5.11 6.21
N GLU A 174 -9.00 -4.72 7.34
CA GLU A 174 -9.95 -5.51 8.09
C GLU A 174 -11.21 -5.82 7.26
N LEU A 175 -11.78 -4.81 6.59
CA LEU A 175 -12.93 -5.02 5.69
C LEU A 175 -12.56 -5.86 4.46
N TRP A 176 -11.32 -5.76 3.98
CA TRP A 176 -10.92 -6.41 2.74
C TRP A 176 -10.46 -7.85 2.93
N PHE A 177 -9.64 -8.11 3.95
CA PHE A 177 -9.06 -9.42 4.22
C PHE A 177 -9.75 -10.15 5.37
N GLY A 178 -10.49 -9.45 6.24
CA GLY A 178 -11.06 -9.92 7.49
C GLY A 178 -10.12 -9.68 8.68
N GLU A 179 -10.69 -9.54 9.88
CA GLU A 179 -9.96 -9.28 11.14
C GLU A 179 -8.77 -10.24 11.38
N PRO A 180 -8.94 -11.59 11.23
CA PRO A 180 -7.86 -12.53 11.54
C PRO A 180 -6.60 -12.35 10.67
N PHE A 181 -6.69 -11.59 9.56
CA PHE A 181 -5.53 -11.35 8.69
C PHE A 181 -4.43 -10.53 9.39
N LEU A 182 -4.83 -9.51 10.14
CA LEU A 182 -3.86 -8.64 10.83
C LEU A 182 -3.34 -9.23 12.15
N GLU A 183 -4.01 -10.24 12.69
CA GLU A 183 -3.58 -10.95 13.89
C GLU A 183 -2.40 -11.90 13.63
N GLN A 184 -1.99 -12.09 12.38
CA GLN A 184 -0.91 -13.00 11.98
C GLN A 184 0.51 -12.46 12.30
N THR A 185 0.64 -11.78 13.42
CA THR A 185 1.93 -11.27 13.92
C THR A 185 2.56 -12.21 14.97
N ASP A 186 1.89 -13.30 15.33
CA ASP A 186 2.37 -14.28 16.33
C ASP A 186 2.78 -13.63 17.67
N GLY A 187 2.08 -12.55 18.05
CA GLY A 187 2.35 -11.80 19.28
C GLY A 187 3.61 -10.93 19.25
N ARG A 188 4.18 -10.69 18.08
CA ARG A 188 5.35 -9.80 17.94
C ARG A 188 5.01 -8.38 18.37
N THR A 189 5.95 -7.74 19.07
CA THR A 189 5.91 -6.30 19.31
C THR A 189 6.13 -5.52 18.02
N PRO A 190 5.73 -4.24 17.94
CA PRO A 190 6.02 -3.38 16.77
C PRO A 190 7.50 -3.32 16.38
N ALA A 191 8.41 -3.36 17.37
CA ALA A 191 9.85 -3.37 17.12
C ALA A 191 10.30 -4.68 16.48
N GLU A 192 9.83 -5.82 16.97
CA GLU A 192 10.13 -7.15 16.41
C GLU A 192 9.55 -7.29 14.99
N SER A 193 8.37 -6.75 14.73
CA SER A 193 7.81 -6.68 13.38
C SER A 193 8.67 -5.86 12.43
N LEU A 194 9.18 -4.69 12.86
CA LEU A 194 10.13 -3.90 12.06
C LEU A 194 11.42 -4.67 11.79
N ASP A 195 11.95 -5.39 12.78
CA ASP A 195 13.16 -6.19 12.63
C ASP A 195 12.96 -7.33 11.63
N LEU A 196 11.81 -8.00 11.68
CA LEU A 196 11.43 -9.05 10.71
C LEU A 196 11.34 -8.46 9.29
N ILE A 197 10.68 -7.31 9.12
CA ILE A 197 10.59 -6.63 7.82
C ILE A 197 11.99 -6.29 7.28
N CYS A 198 12.85 -5.70 8.12
CA CYS A 198 14.21 -5.35 7.70
C CYS A 198 15.05 -6.57 7.38
N SER A 199 14.91 -7.67 8.11
CA SER A 199 15.57 -8.95 7.83
C SER A 199 15.16 -9.48 6.45
N ARG A 200 13.85 -9.53 6.17
CA ARG A 200 13.31 -9.98 4.89
C ARG A 200 13.85 -9.15 3.71
N LEU A 201 13.85 -7.83 3.86
CA LEU A 201 14.38 -6.93 2.84
C LEU A 201 15.89 -7.12 2.63
N THR A 202 16.66 -7.30 3.70
CA THR A 202 18.11 -7.54 3.63
C THR A 202 18.44 -8.91 3.02
N GLU A 203 17.66 -9.95 3.31
CA GLU A 203 17.81 -11.26 2.67
C GLU A 203 17.59 -11.19 1.15
N ALA A 204 16.59 -10.40 0.70
CA ALA A 204 16.32 -10.19 -0.71
C ALA A 204 17.34 -9.27 -1.40
N MET A 205 17.96 -8.35 -0.66
CA MET A 205 18.90 -7.34 -1.14
C MET A 205 20.11 -7.23 -0.20
N PRO A 206 21.03 -8.21 -0.21
CA PRO A 206 22.12 -8.30 0.75
C PRO A 206 23.13 -7.15 0.75
N GLU A 207 23.18 -6.39 -0.33
CA GLU A 207 24.01 -5.19 -0.49
C GLU A 207 23.47 -3.98 0.28
N ILE A 208 22.21 -4.03 0.75
CA ILE A 208 21.55 -2.94 1.46
C ILE A 208 21.45 -3.29 2.95
N SER A 209 21.89 -2.38 3.81
CA SER A 209 21.83 -2.61 5.26
C SER A 209 20.41 -2.47 5.81
N ALA A 210 20.12 -3.21 6.90
CA ALA A 210 18.85 -3.09 7.61
C ALA A 210 18.56 -1.65 8.07
N ASP A 211 19.58 -0.86 8.43
CA ASP A 211 19.41 0.53 8.83
C ASP A 211 18.95 1.44 7.70
N GLN A 212 19.36 1.19 6.47
CA GLN A 212 18.86 1.92 5.30
C GLN A 212 17.37 1.64 5.08
N PHE A 213 16.93 0.39 5.22
CA PHE A 213 15.51 0.03 5.16
C PHE A 213 14.73 0.65 6.32
N ARG A 214 15.23 0.59 7.57
CA ARG A 214 14.60 1.28 8.73
C ARG A 214 14.40 2.77 8.47
N GLN A 215 15.38 3.47 7.88
CA GLN A 215 15.25 4.89 7.56
C GLN A 215 14.20 5.17 6.48
N MET A 216 13.97 4.24 5.57
CA MET A 216 12.95 4.37 4.53
C MET A 216 11.55 4.00 5.01
N LEU A 217 11.46 3.16 6.03
CA LEU A 217 10.19 2.72 6.63
C LEU A 217 9.72 3.60 7.82
N ARG A 218 10.50 4.57 8.22
CA ARG A 218 10.10 5.57 9.24
C ARG A 218 9.12 6.60 8.73
#